data_3fda38ef3252f6102cd90d9b904db2ee
#
_entry.id   3fda38ef3252f6102cd90d9b904db2ee
#
_cell.length_a   1.000
_cell.length_b   1.000
_cell.length_c   1.000
_cell.angle_alpha   90.00
_cell.angle_beta   90.00
_cell.angle_gamma   90.00
#
_symmetry.space_group_name_H-M   'P 1'
#
loop_
_entity.id
_entity.type
_entity.pdbx_description
1 polymer ?
#
loop_
_entity_poly.entity_id
_entity_poly.type
_entity_poly.pdbx_seq_one_letter_code
_entity_poly.pdbx_strand_id
1 'polypeptide(L)'
;GWVIKKFDKAMDGHMPAGFEMLINNFSVGILGMIVAIIGYFIIGPFMSTVLAVLTAGVNVLVKAKLIPLAAIFIEPAKVLFLNNAINHGIFTPIGIEQAKEAGKSIMYMLEANPGPGLGVLLAYAIFSKDKVTKSSAPGAIIIHFFGGIHEIYFPYILMNPIVIIAPIVGNICAITFFTFTKCGLIGPSSPGSIIAYLSMSPKSQIPLTILGVLIATVVSFLIASPIIRMSDGKSLEDAQDDMAAKKAESKGITVDPGEKKAADEVKKIVFACDA
;
A
#
# COMPACT_ATOMS: atom_id res chain seq x y z
N GLY A 1 -15.02 0.07 16.49
CA GLY A 1 -15.53 -1.30 16.70
C GLY A 1 -15.53 -1.72 18.18
N TRP A 2 -14.37 -2.06 18.77
CA TRP A 2 -14.27 -2.65 20.12
C TRP A 2 -14.81 -1.73 21.25
N VAL A 3 -14.49 -0.45 21.22
CA VAL A 3 -14.98 0.53 22.21
C VAL A 3 -16.51 0.63 22.17
N ILE A 4 -17.09 0.75 20.97
CA ILE A 4 -18.54 0.83 20.77
C ILE A 4 -19.22 -0.44 21.28
N LYS A 5 -18.70 -1.63 20.93
CA LYS A 5 -19.24 -2.90 21.45
C LYS A 5 -19.21 -3.01 22.98
N LYS A 6 -18.15 -2.53 23.64
CA LYS A 6 -18.10 -2.50 25.11
C LYS A 6 -19.11 -1.53 25.68
N PHE A 7 -19.29 -0.38 25.03
CA PHE A 7 -20.30 0.59 25.43
C PHE A 7 -21.72 0.02 25.27
N ASP A 8 -22.04 -0.55 24.11
CA ASP A 8 -23.34 -1.17 23.84
C ASP A 8 -23.66 -2.25 24.89
N LYS A 9 -22.68 -3.14 25.18
CA LYS A 9 -22.82 -4.17 26.18
C LYS A 9 -23.02 -3.61 27.61
N ALA A 10 -22.43 -2.46 27.93
CA ALA A 10 -22.60 -1.81 29.22
C ALA A 10 -23.96 -1.09 29.35
N MET A 11 -24.50 -0.65 28.24
CA MET A 11 -25.82 0.02 28.18
C MET A 11 -26.98 -0.96 28.01
N ASP A 12 -26.70 -2.22 27.67
CA ASP A 12 -27.70 -3.26 27.45
C ASP A 12 -28.52 -3.46 28.75
N GLY A 13 -29.84 -3.40 28.67
CA GLY A 13 -30.75 -3.48 29.78
C GLY A 13 -30.89 -2.19 30.63
N HIS A 14 -30.16 -1.11 30.35
CA HIS A 14 -30.23 0.17 31.05
C HIS A 14 -30.85 1.29 30.22
N MET A 15 -31.24 1.00 28.96
CA MET A 15 -31.80 2.01 28.06
C MET A 15 -33.30 2.19 28.31
N PRO A 16 -33.78 3.45 28.45
CA PRO A 16 -35.22 3.71 28.51
C PRO A 16 -35.87 3.40 27.20
N ALA A 17 -37.06 2.78 27.23
CA ALA A 17 -37.83 2.44 26.05
C ALA A 17 -38.10 3.69 25.16
N GLY A 18 -37.83 3.63 23.88
CA GLY A 18 -37.98 4.74 22.93
C GLY A 18 -36.76 5.63 22.74
N PHE A 19 -35.70 5.49 23.54
CA PHE A 19 -34.45 6.25 23.38
C PHE A 19 -33.31 5.44 22.74
N GLU A 20 -33.54 4.17 22.44
CA GLU A 20 -32.52 3.24 21.94
C GLU A 20 -31.85 3.78 20.66
N MET A 21 -32.63 4.26 19.70
CA MET A 21 -32.11 4.78 18.43
C MET A 21 -31.31 6.08 18.63
N LEU A 22 -31.77 6.94 19.54
CA LEU A 22 -31.08 8.20 19.87
C LEU A 22 -29.73 7.91 20.53
N ILE A 23 -29.72 7.05 21.54
CA ILE A 23 -28.51 6.67 22.28
C ILE A 23 -27.51 6.00 21.35
N ASN A 24 -27.93 5.06 20.49
CA ASN A 24 -27.08 4.38 19.54
C ASN A 24 -26.42 5.33 18.53
N ASN A 25 -27.18 6.26 17.95
CA ASN A 25 -26.64 7.20 16.96
C ASN A 25 -25.70 8.23 17.59
N PHE A 26 -26.08 8.82 18.73
CA PHE A 26 -25.24 9.81 19.40
C PHE A 26 -23.99 9.18 20.06
N SER A 27 -24.12 7.99 20.63
CA SER A 27 -22.96 7.31 21.23
C SER A 27 -21.89 6.96 20.20
N VAL A 28 -22.28 6.50 19.00
CA VAL A 28 -21.34 6.22 17.92
C VAL A 28 -20.59 7.49 17.50
N GLY A 29 -21.29 8.61 17.35
CA GLY A 29 -20.68 9.89 17.00
C GLY A 29 -19.73 10.42 18.07
N ILE A 30 -20.19 10.45 19.33
CA ILE A 30 -19.40 10.97 20.48
C ILE A 30 -18.19 10.08 20.75
N LEU A 31 -18.37 8.75 20.84
CA LEU A 31 -17.28 7.82 21.05
C LEU A 31 -16.31 7.80 19.86
N GLY A 32 -16.82 7.92 18.64
CA GLY A 32 -16.01 8.05 17.45
C GLY A 32 -15.11 9.28 17.50
N MET A 33 -15.65 10.42 17.89
CA MET A 33 -14.90 11.67 18.09
C MET A 33 -13.84 11.54 19.18
N ILE A 34 -14.19 11.00 20.35
CA ILE A 34 -13.24 10.81 21.46
C ILE A 34 -12.09 9.87 21.02
N VAL A 35 -12.42 8.74 20.40
CA VAL A 35 -11.40 7.79 19.91
C VAL A 35 -10.51 8.42 18.83
N ALA A 36 -11.09 9.25 17.94
CA ALA A 36 -10.31 9.98 16.94
C ALA A 36 -9.35 10.99 17.57
N ILE A 37 -9.79 11.72 18.60
CA ILE A 37 -8.94 12.66 19.34
C ILE A 37 -7.81 11.92 20.06
N ILE A 38 -8.12 10.83 20.76
CA ILE A 38 -7.10 9.99 21.42
C ILE A 38 -6.13 9.43 20.38
N GLY A 39 -6.63 8.94 19.25
CA GLY A 39 -5.82 8.46 18.12
C GLY A 39 -4.88 9.54 17.59
N TYR A 40 -5.37 10.76 17.42
CA TYR A 40 -4.56 11.89 16.99
C TYR A 40 -3.38 12.17 17.93
N PHE A 41 -3.61 12.18 19.24
CA PHE A 41 -2.56 12.45 20.23
C PHE A 41 -1.59 11.29 20.45
N ILE A 42 -1.99 10.05 20.21
CA ILE A 42 -1.15 8.87 20.41
C ILE A 42 -0.48 8.45 19.08
N ILE A 43 -1.30 8.23 18.05
CA ILE A 43 -0.81 7.73 16.74
C ILE A 43 -0.08 8.84 15.98
N GLY A 44 -0.54 10.08 16.07
CA GLY A 44 0.08 11.22 15.40
C GLY A 44 1.57 11.39 15.73
N PRO A 45 1.96 11.54 16.99
CA PRO A 45 3.37 11.65 17.39
C PRO A 45 4.20 10.41 17.02
N PHE A 46 3.63 9.21 17.16
CA PHE A 46 4.30 7.99 16.75
C PHE A 46 4.62 7.99 15.25
N MET A 47 3.61 8.29 14.41
CA MET A 47 3.79 8.35 12.95
C MET A 47 4.72 9.49 12.53
N SER A 48 4.68 10.64 13.23
CA SER A 48 5.62 11.74 13.00
C SER A 48 7.06 11.33 13.30
N THR A 49 7.28 10.55 14.35
CA THR A 49 8.61 10.02 14.68
C THR A 49 9.11 9.04 13.62
N VAL A 50 8.26 8.12 13.18
CA VAL A 50 8.60 7.19 12.07
C VAL A 50 8.97 7.97 10.82
N LEU A 51 8.16 8.97 10.46
CA LEU A 51 8.43 9.82 9.29
C LEU A 51 9.74 10.61 9.43
N ALA A 52 10.05 11.14 10.63
CA ALA A 52 11.29 11.85 10.90
C ALA A 52 12.53 10.94 10.73
N VAL A 53 12.47 9.70 11.19
CA VAL A 53 13.54 8.71 11.00
C VAL A 53 13.74 8.39 9.52
N LEU A 54 12.66 8.16 8.78
CA LEU A 54 12.72 7.89 7.33
C LEU A 54 13.29 9.09 6.57
N THR A 55 12.85 10.30 6.93
CA THR A 55 13.35 11.56 6.34
C THR A 55 14.84 11.74 6.60
N ALA A 56 15.30 11.49 7.82
CA ALA A 56 16.72 11.58 8.17
C ALA A 56 17.55 10.58 7.36
N GLY A 57 17.07 9.33 7.25
CA GLY A 57 17.74 8.30 6.44
C GLY A 57 17.85 8.68 4.96
N VAL A 58 16.77 9.13 4.35
CA VAL A 58 16.76 9.60 2.95
C VAL A 58 17.70 10.80 2.77
N ASN A 59 17.66 11.79 3.65
CA ASN A 59 18.50 12.98 3.56
C ASN A 59 20.00 12.65 3.65
N VAL A 60 20.38 11.70 4.49
CA VAL A 60 21.78 11.22 4.58
C VAL A 60 22.20 10.61 3.23
N LEU A 61 21.36 9.76 2.64
CA LEU A 61 21.67 9.13 1.35
C LEU A 61 21.73 10.13 0.19
N VAL A 62 20.84 11.11 0.18
CA VAL A 62 20.85 12.19 -0.84
C VAL A 62 22.14 13.03 -0.72
N LYS A 63 22.52 13.42 0.50
CA LYS A 63 23.77 14.16 0.76
C LYS A 63 25.03 13.36 0.40
N ALA A 64 25.00 12.04 0.66
CA ALA A 64 26.09 11.13 0.31
C ALA A 64 26.10 10.77 -1.18
N LYS A 65 25.18 11.26 -2.00
CA LYS A 65 24.99 10.88 -3.42
C LYS A 65 24.68 9.41 -3.63
N LEU A 66 24.15 8.74 -2.62
CA LEU A 66 23.73 7.33 -2.64
C LEU A 66 22.22 7.20 -2.88
N ILE A 67 21.67 8.05 -3.76
CA ILE A 67 20.24 8.15 -4.05
C ILE A 67 19.59 6.79 -4.35
N PRO A 68 20.22 5.85 -5.10
CA PRO A 68 19.62 4.53 -5.34
C PRO A 68 19.26 3.76 -4.08
N LEU A 69 20.05 3.88 -3.01
CA LEU A 69 19.81 3.20 -1.75
C LEU A 69 18.59 3.73 -0.99
N ALA A 70 18.07 4.90 -1.38
CA ALA A 70 16.83 5.43 -0.81
C ALA A 70 15.64 4.46 -0.99
N ALA A 71 15.66 3.61 -2.02
CA ALA A 71 14.64 2.58 -2.23
C ALA A 71 14.47 1.63 -1.03
N ILE A 72 15.52 1.42 -0.22
CA ILE A 72 15.47 0.60 1.00
C ILE A 72 14.47 1.19 2.02
N PHE A 73 14.33 2.51 2.03
CA PHE A 73 13.38 3.20 2.90
C PHE A 73 12.04 3.45 2.20
N ILE A 74 12.08 3.76 0.90
CA ILE A 74 10.89 4.12 0.11
C ILE A 74 9.93 2.93 0.00
N GLU A 75 10.41 1.76 -0.41
CA GLU A 75 9.51 0.63 -0.68
C GLU A 75 8.83 0.08 0.58
N PRO A 76 9.51 -0.12 1.72
CA PRO A 76 8.82 -0.46 2.96
C PRO A 76 7.85 0.63 3.43
N ALA A 77 8.21 1.89 3.29
CA ALA A 77 7.34 2.99 3.68
C ALA A 77 6.07 3.08 2.82
N LYS A 78 6.16 2.77 1.51
CA LYS A 78 4.97 2.64 0.65
C LYS A 78 4.02 1.58 1.20
N VAL A 79 4.52 0.38 1.49
CA VAL A 79 3.71 -0.72 2.03
C VAL A 79 3.08 -0.41 3.39
N LEU A 80 3.69 0.50 4.16
CA LEU A 80 3.13 1.03 5.41
C LEU A 80 2.19 2.24 5.19
N PHE A 81 1.75 2.49 3.94
CA PHE A 81 0.87 3.60 3.55
C PHE A 81 1.46 5.01 3.83
N LEU A 82 2.79 5.12 3.88
CA LEU A 82 3.50 6.38 4.06
C LEU A 82 3.99 7.00 2.75
N ASN A 83 3.62 6.42 1.60
CA ASN A 83 4.00 6.87 0.26
C ASN A 83 3.73 8.36 0.05
N ASN A 84 2.52 8.83 0.34
CA ASN A 84 2.15 10.24 0.18
C ASN A 84 2.94 11.16 1.14
N ALA A 85 3.18 10.72 2.38
CA ALA A 85 3.94 11.49 3.36
C ALA A 85 5.39 11.68 2.91
N ILE A 86 6.03 10.64 2.37
CA ILE A 86 7.40 10.71 1.84
C ILE A 86 7.44 11.52 0.54
N ASN A 87 6.51 11.27 -0.37
CA ASN A 87 6.49 11.96 -1.67
C ASN A 87 6.28 13.46 -1.48
N HIS A 88 5.22 13.86 -0.77
CA HIS A 88 4.90 15.28 -0.59
C HIS A 88 5.73 15.96 0.49
N GLY A 89 6.15 15.22 1.53
CA GLY A 89 6.92 15.78 2.64
C GLY A 89 8.42 15.86 2.38
N ILE A 90 8.97 15.02 1.51
CA ILE A 90 10.43 14.93 1.28
C ILE A 90 10.78 15.17 -0.19
N PHE A 91 10.29 14.32 -1.09
CA PHE A 91 10.77 14.34 -2.48
C PHE A 91 10.25 15.51 -3.28
N THR A 92 9.00 15.91 -3.10
CA THR A 92 8.43 17.04 -3.83
C THR A 92 9.11 18.35 -3.49
N PRO A 93 9.34 18.74 -2.21
CA PRO A 93 10.08 19.95 -1.88
C PRO A 93 11.51 19.97 -2.46
N ILE A 94 12.27 18.89 -2.28
CA ILE A 94 13.64 18.77 -2.82
C ILE A 94 13.60 18.82 -4.37
N GLY A 95 12.62 18.14 -4.96
CA GLY A 95 12.43 18.11 -6.41
C GLY A 95 12.12 19.47 -7.01
N ILE A 96 11.32 20.30 -6.33
CA ILE A 96 11.02 21.69 -6.75
C ILE A 96 12.30 22.52 -6.81
N GLU A 97 13.14 22.45 -5.78
CA GLU A 97 14.42 23.17 -5.74
C GLU A 97 15.33 22.74 -6.90
N GLN A 98 15.50 21.44 -7.11
CA GLN A 98 16.31 20.90 -8.19
C GLN A 98 15.75 21.24 -9.58
N ALA A 99 14.42 21.20 -9.73
CA ALA A 99 13.78 21.50 -11.01
C ALA A 99 13.86 22.99 -11.38
N LYS A 100 13.88 23.90 -10.39
CA LYS A 100 14.15 25.33 -10.64
C LYS A 100 15.52 25.57 -11.25
N GLU A 101 16.53 24.83 -10.81
CA GLU A 101 17.91 24.99 -11.27
C GLU A 101 18.19 24.21 -12.58
N ALA A 102 17.74 22.95 -12.65
CA ALA A 102 18.10 22.02 -13.74
C ALA A 102 16.96 21.72 -14.72
N GLY A 103 15.78 22.31 -14.53
CA GLY A 103 14.58 22.07 -15.34
C GLY A 103 13.90 20.70 -15.08
N LYS A 104 14.47 19.86 -14.22
CA LYS A 104 13.99 18.53 -13.87
C LYS A 104 14.61 18.02 -12.60
N SER A 105 13.99 17.01 -11.97
CA SER A 105 14.53 16.36 -10.78
C SER A 105 14.33 14.85 -10.80
N ILE A 106 15.33 14.11 -10.35
CA ILE A 106 15.25 12.68 -10.10
C ILE A 106 14.36 12.38 -8.88
N MET A 107 14.22 13.33 -7.95
CA MET A 107 13.40 13.14 -6.73
C MET A 107 11.94 12.80 -7.06
N TYR A 108 11.41 13.34 -8.14
CA TYR A 108 10.08 13.02 -8.62
C TYR A 108 9.92 11.59 -9.17
N MET A 109 11.06 10.88 -9.41
CA MET A 109 11.08 9.54 -9.98
C MET A 109 11.14 8.44 -8.91
N LEU A 110 11.53 8.75 -7.67
CA LEU A 110 11.92 7.77 -6.68
C LEU A 110 10.74 6.95 -6.14
N GLU A 111 9.66 7.63 -5.78
CA GLU A 111 8.45 6.99 -5.21
C GLU A 111 7.43 6.65 -6.29
N ALA A 112 7.24 7.55 -7.26
CA ALA A 112 6.18 7.45 -8.24
C ALA A 112 6.45 6.42 -9.37
N ASN A 113 7.62 5.76 -9.39
CA ASN A 113 7.95 4.73 -10.37
C ASN A 113 6.97 3.54 -10.27
N PRO A 114 6.15 3.26 -11.30
CA PRO A 114 5.20 2.15 -11.27
C PRO A 114 5.86 0.78 -11.53
N GLY A 115 7.11 0.75 -12.00
CA GLY A 115 7.78 -0.49 -12.39
C GLY A 115 7.93 -1.53 -11.28
N PRO A 116 8.39 -1.17 -10.07
CA PRO A 116 8.60 -2.13 -8.99
C PRO A 116 7.34 -2.90 -8.61
N GLY A 117 6.21 -2.20 -8.40
CA GLY A 117 4.93 -2.82 -8.08
C GLY A 117 4.36 -3.65 -9.23
N LEU A 118 4.54 -3.20 -10.49
CA LEU A 118 4.14 -3.97 -11.67
C LEU A 118 4.86 -5.32 -11.71
N GLY A 119 6.17 -5.35 -11.44
CA GLY A 119 6.94 -6.60 -11.41
C GLY A 119 6.43 -7.60 -10.39
N VAL A 120 6.08 -7.12 -9.19
CA VAL A 120 5.47 -7.95 -8.13
C VAL A 120 4.11 -8.49 -8.57
N LEU A 121 3.23 -7.65 -9.07
CA LEU A 121 1.88 -8.05 -9.49
C LEU A 121 1.92 -9.04 -10.66
N LEU A 122 2.83 -8.86 -11.63
CA LEU A 122 3.04 -9.82 -12.71
C LEU A 122 3.50 -11.19 -12.18
N ALA A 123 4.38 -11.21 -11.17
CA ALA A 123 4.83 -12.46 -10.57
C ALA A 123 3.68 -13.19 -9.87
N TYR A 124 2.81 -12.48 -9.16
CA TYR A 124 1.60 -13.07 -8.57
C TYR A 124 0.61 -13.56 -9.62
N ALA A 125 0.37 -12.79 -10.70
CA ALA A 125 -0.54 -13.18 -11.77
C ALA A 125 -0.11 -14.49 -12.46
N ILE A 126 1.20 -14.72 -12.58
CA ILE A 126 1.73 -15.88 -13.29
C ILE A 126 1.94 -17.06 -12.34
N PHE A 127 2.55 -16.83 -11.18
CA PHE A 127 3.11 -17.88 -10.34
C PHE A 127 2.37 -18.15 -9.02
N SER A 128 1.37 -17.33 -8.65
CA SER A 128 0.59 -17.61 -7.45
C SER A 128 -0.09 -18.97 -7.55
N LYS A 129 0.01 -19.75 -6.48
CA LYS A 129 -0.70 -21.03 -6.31
C LYS A 129 -2.14 -20.80 -5.87
N ASP A 130 -2.40 -19.71 -5.14
CA ASP A 130 -3.74 -19.32 -4.74
C ASP A 130 -4.52 -18.75 -5.92
N LYS A 131 -5.68 -19.38 -6.21
CA LYS A 131 -6.54 -19.02 -7.34
C LYS A 131 -7.12 -17.61 -7.22
N VAL A 132 -7.47 -17.18 -6.01
CA VAL A 132 -8.08 -15.86 -5.75
C VAL A 132 -7.05 -14.77 -6.01
N THR A 133 -5.86 -14.89 -5.44
CA THR A 133 -4.74 -13.96 -5.67
C THR A 133 -4.37 -13.91 -7.16
N LYS A 134 -4.27 -15.08 -7.80
CA LYS A 134 -3.93 -15.18 -9.23
C LYS A 134 -4.97 -14.50 -10.13
N SER A 135 -6.25 -14.64 -9.81
CA SER A 135 -7.34 -14.03 -10.60
C SER A 135 -7.51 -12.54 -10.34
N SER A 136 -7.16 -12.04 -9.15
CA SER A 136 -7.25 -10.62 -8.81
C SER A 136 -6.07 -9.78 -9.31
N ALA A 137 -4.88 -10.38 -9.44
CA ALA A 137 -3.66 -9.69 -9.82
C ALA A 137 -3.73 -8.95 -11.18
N PRO A 138 -4.36 -9.47 -12.25
CA PRO A 138 -4.51 -8.72 -13.51
C PRO A 138 -5.30 -7.42 -13.36
N GLY A 139 -6.37 -7.42 -12.57
CA GLY A 139 -7.12 -6.21 -12.24
C GLY A 139 -6.27 -5.20 -11.47
N ALA A 140 -5.50 -5.69 -10.49
CA ALA A 140 -4.56 -4.88 -9.72
C ALA A 140 -3.46 -4.26 -10.61
N ILE A 141 -2.96 -4.97 -11.62
CA ILE A 141 -2.00 -4.45 -12.61
C ILE A 141 -2.57 -3.23 -13.33
N ILE A 142 -3.80 -3.29 -13.79
CA ILE A 142 -4.44 -2.19 -14.52
C ILE A 142 -4.57 -0.97 -13.59
N ILE A 143 -5.07 -1.19 -12.37
CA ILE A 143 -5.27 -0.12 -11.38
C ILE A 143 -3.93 0.50 -10.97
N HIS A 144 -2.90 -0.32 -10.76
CA HIS A 144 -1.57 0.14 -10.39
C HIS A 144 -0.88 0.89 -11.52
N PHE A 145 -0.73 0.25 -12.68
CA PHE A 145 0.14 0.72 -13.75
C PHE A 145 -0.47 1.87 -14.55
N PHE A 146 -1.75 1.76 -14.89
CA PHE A 146 -2.47 2.79 -15.65
C PHE A 146 -3.22 3.76 -14.74
N GLY A 147 -3.81 3.27 -13.64
CA GLY A 147 -4.51 4.12 -12.68
C GLY A 147 -3.59 4.88 -11.73
N GLY A 148 -2.38 4.36 -11.48
CA GLY A 148 -1.38 4.99 -10.62
C GLY A 148 -1.67 4.86 -9.13
N ILE A 149 -2.51 3.90 -8.74
CA ILE A 149 -2.85 3.61 -7.35
C ILE A 149 -1.89 2.53 -6.84
N HIS A 150 -0.81 2.97 -6.19
CA HIS A 150 0.23 2.05 -5.71
C HIS A 150 -0.25 1.19 -4.55
N GLU A 151 -1.17 1.67 -3.74
CA GLU A 151 -1.74 0.97 -2.60
C GLU A 151 -2.34 -0.40 -2.96
N ILE A 152 -2.73 -0.61 -4.23
CA ILE A 152 -3.32 -1.87 -4.68
C ILE A 152 -2.36 -3.07 -4.59
N TYR A 153 -1.03 -2.86 -4.67
CA TYR A 153 -0.09 -3.97 -4.56
C TYR A 153 0.41 -4.21 -3.12
N PHE A 154 0.17 -3.30 -2.17
CA PHE A 154 0.64 -3.44 -0.80
C PHE A 154 0.09 -4.70 -0.10
N PRO A 155 -1.21 -5.07 -0.23
CA PRO A 155 -1.70 -6.33 0.32
C PRO A 155 -0.94 -7.57 -0.18
N TYR A 156 -0.49 -7.57 -1.43
CA TYR A 156 0.29 -8.67 -1.99
C TYR A 156 1.68 -8.81 -1.33
N ILE A 157 2.29 -7.70 -0.91
CA ILE A 157 3.50 -7.72 -0.10
C ILE A 157 3.19 -8.17 1.33
N LEU A 158 2.10 -7.66 1.94
CA LEU A 158 1.75 -7.99 3.33
C LEU A 158 1.37 -9.48 3.52
N MET A 159 0.82 -10.13 2.48
CA MET A 159 0.58 -11.59 2.50
C MET A 159 1.89 -12.40 2.57
N ASN A 160 2.95 -11.92 1.92
CA ASN A 160 4.28 -12.53 1.94
C ASN A 160 5.35 -11.43 2.08
N PRO A 161 5.69 -11.02 3.31
CA PRO A 161 6.56 -9.88 3.54
C PRO A 161 7.97 -9.99 2.93
N ILE A 162 8.45 -11.21 2.68
CA ILE A 162 9.77 -11.43 2.04
C ILE A 162 9.79 -10.85 0.62
N VAL A 163 8.63 -10.80 -0.05
CA VAL A 163 8.50 -10.25 -1.41
C VAL A 163 8.91 -8.77 -1.49
N ILE A 164 8.94 -8.03 -0.36
CA ILE A 164 9.39 -6.63 -0.31
C ILE A 164 10.81 -6.42 -0.88
N ILE A 165 11.64 -7.46 -0.84
CA ILE A 165 12.99 -7.40 -1.40
C ILE A 165 12.94 -7.14 -2.91
N ALA A 166 11.92 -7.65 -3.60
CA ALA A 166 11.78 -7.51 -5.05
C ALA A 166 11.61 -6.04 -5.49
N PRO A 167 10.63 -5.28 -4.99
CA PRO A 167 10.49 -3.88 -5.36
C PRO A 167 11.66 -3.02 -4.86
N ILE A 168 12.27 -3.33 -3.71
CA ILE A 168 13.47 -2.62 -3.22
C ILE A 168 14.60 -2.72 -4.25
N VAL A 169 14.99 -3.95 -4.64
CA VAL A 169 16.10 -4.15 -5.58
C VAL A 169 15.74 -3.63 -6.98
N GLY A 170 14.51 -3.88 -7.44
CA GLY A 170 14.01 -3.35 -8.72
C GLY A 170 14.12 -1.82 -8.78
N ASN A 171 13.71 -1.14 -7.72
CA ASN A 171 13.78 0.33 -7.67
C ASN A 171 15.22 0.84 -7.51
N ILE A 172 16.09 0.15 -6.75
CA ILE A 172 17.53 0.45 -6.71
C ILE A 172 18.12 0.44 -8.12
N CYS A 173 17.86 -0.61 -8.90
CA CYS A 173 18.37 -0.73 -10.27
C CYS A 173 17.85 0.40 -11.17
N ALA A 174 16.55 0.71 -11.10
CA ALA A 174 15.98 1.81 -11.87
C ALA A 174 16.54 3.18 -11.48
N ILE A 175 16.63 3.48 -10.19
CA ILE A 175 17.17 4.75 -9.70
C ILE A 175 18.65 4.87 -10.07
N THR A 176 19.41 3.77 -10.01
CA THR A 176 20.79 3.72 -10.47
C THR A 176 20.87 4.09 -11.95
N PHE A 177 20.04 3.46 -12.78
CA PHE A 177 19.96 3.77 -14.21
C PHE A 177 19.58 5.25 -14.45
N PHE A 178 18.57 5.78 -13.76
CA PHE A 178 18.16 7.17 -13.88
C PHE A 178 19.25 8.15 -13.42
N THR A 179 20.03 7.79 -12.41
CA THR A 179 21.15 8.60 -11.92
C THR A 179 22.26 8.68 -12.99
N PHE A 180 22.64 7.54 -13.57
CA PHE A 180 23.68 7.50 -14.62
C PHE A 180 23.26 8.22 -15.89
N THR A 181 22.00 8.07 -16.31
CA THR A 181 21.45 8.71 -17.50
C THR A 181 21.04 10.17 -17.26
N LYS A 182 21.18 10.65 -16.03
CA LYS A 182 20.72 11.99 -15.59
C LYS A 182 19.25 12.24 -15.95
N CYS A 183 18.42 11.20 -15.83
CA CYS A 183 16.98 11.31 -16.01
C CYS A 183 16.34 12.06 -14.84
N GLY A 184 15.23 12.74 -15.14
CA GLY A 184 14.42 13.44 -14.15
C GLY A 184 13.10 13.86 -14.73
N LEU A 185 12.07 14.00 -13.90
CA LEU A 185 10.78 14.56 -14.30
C LEU A 185 10.79 16.08 -14.12
N ILE A 186 9.96 16.77 -14.91
CA ILE A 186 9.78 18.23 -14.85
C ILE A 186 8.91 18.67 -13.66
N GLY A 187 8.14 17.74 -13.11
CA GLY A 187 7.26 17.96 -11.96
C GLY A 187 6.85 16.64 -11.32
N PRO A 188 6.16 16.67 -10.16
CA PRO A 188 5.71 15.49 -9.48
C PRO A 188 4.67 14.75 -10.31
N SER A 189 4.84 13.44 -10.47
CA SER A 189 3.87 12.57 -11.11
C SER A 189 2.81 12.14 -10.09
N SER A 190 1.60 12.67 -10.21
CA SER A 190 0.46 12.31 -9.37
C SER A 190 -0.80 12.21 -10.25
N PRO A 191 -1.43 11.03 -10.31
CA PRO A 191 -1.07 9.78 -9.66
C PRO A 191 0.20 9.15 -10.24
N GLY A 192 0.78 8.14 -9.54
CA GLY A 192 1.99 7.42 -9.95
C GLY A 192 1.77 6.44 -11.13
N SER A 193 0.95 6.81 -12.11
CA SER A 193 0.69 6.00 -13.30
C SER A 193 1.77 6.16 -14.35
N ILE A 194 1.93 5.16 -15.22
CA ILE A 194 2.86 5.27 -16.35
C ILE A 194 2.50 6.47 -17.24
N ILE A 195 1.22 6.78 -17.41
CA ILE A 195 0.75 7.90 -18.22
C ILE A 195 1.23 9.23 -17.61
N ALA A 196 0.96 9.46 -16.32
CA ALA A 196 1.40 10.66 -15.64
C ALA A 196 2.93 10.75 -15.55
N TYR A 197 3.60 9.61 -15.33
CA TYR A 197 5.05 9.53 -15.25
C TYR A 197 5.71 9.93 -16.55
N LEU A 198 5.20 9.46 -17.70
CA LEU A 198 5.69 9.84 -19.01
C LEU A 198 5.32 11.27 -19.41
N SER A 199 4.14 11.75 -19.01
CA SER A 199 3.70 13.13 -19.27
C SER A 199 4.61 14.15 -18.56
N MET A 200 5.15 13.81 -17.39
CA MET A 200 6.11 14.63 -16.65
C MET A 200 7.57 14.40 -17.09
N SER A 201 7.84 13.48 -18.00
CA SER A 201 9.17 13.25 -18.54
C SER A 201 9.49 14.26 -19.65
N PRO A 202 10.70 14.86 -19.67
CA PRO A 202 11.14 15.63 -20.85
C PRO A 202 11.05 14.78 -22.13
N LYS A 203 10.56 15.34 -23.21
CA LYS A 203 10.33 14.59 -24.47
C LYS A 203 11.56 13.80 -24.95
N SER A 204 12.73 14.36 -24.80
CA SER A 204 14.01 13.71 -25.15
C SER A 204 14.38 12.54 -24.25
N GLN A 205 13.79 12.43 -23.06
CA GLN A 205 14.08 11.39 -22.06
C GLN A 205 13.01 10.32 -21.95
N ILE A 206 11.89 10.43 -22.67
CA ILE A 206 10.81 9.43 -22.62
C ILE A 206 11.33 8.00 -22.85
N PRO A 207 12.19 7.71 -23.86
CA PRO A 207 12.71 6.35 -24.05
C PRO A 207 13.53 5.85 -22.85
N LEU A 208 14.34 6.71 -22.24
CA LEU A 208 15.12 6.36 -21.04
C LEU A 208 14.21 6.17 -19.83
N THR A 209 13.17 6.98 -19.70
CA THR A 209 12.17 6.82 -18.62
C THR A 209 11.45 5.47 -18.74
N ILE A 210 11.01 5.10 -19.96
CA ILE A 210 10.40 3.79 -20.22
C ILE A 210 11.38 2.66 -19.88
N LEU A 211 12.63 2.77 -20.31
CA LEU A 211 13.64 1.74 -20.05
C LEU A 211 13.90 1.56 -18.55
N GLY A 212 13.96 2.65 -17.78
CA GLY A 212 14.12 2.57 -16.34
C GLY A 212 12.93 1.93 -15.62
N VAL A 213 11.69 2.22 -16.06
CA VAL A 213 10.49 1.54 -15.57
C VAL A 213 10.54 0.05 -15.91
N LEU A 214 10.97 -0.29 -17.13
CA LEU A 214 11.11 -1.69 -17.57
C LEU A 214 12.17 -2.43 -16.74
N ILE A 215 13.32 -1.80 -16.46
CA ILE A 215 14.38 -2.36 -15.58
C ILE A 215 13.79 -2.67 -14.21
N ALA A 216 13.07 -1.72 -13.59
CA ALA A 216 12.43 -1.94 -12.29
C ALA A 216 11.45 -3.12 -12.35
N THR A 217 10.62 -3.18 -13.39
CA THR A 217 9.62 -4.24 -13.57
C THR A 217 10.27 -5.61 -13.72
N VAL A 218 11.25 -5.73 -14.61
CA VAL A 218 11.92 -7.02 -14.87
C VAL A 218 12.67 -7.51 -13.65
N VAL A 219 13.44 -6.63 -13.00
CA VAL A 219 14.21 -7.03 -11.81
C VAL A 219 13.28 -7.42 -10.66
N SER A 220 12.23 -6.62 -10.38
CA SER A 220 11.24 -6.98 -9.37
C SER A 220 10.54 -8.31 -9.70
N PHE A 221 10.15 -8.52 -10.95
CA PHE A 221 9.52 -9.76 -11.40
C PHE A 221 10.44 -10.97 -11.20
N LEU A 222 11.70 -10.88 -11.60
CA LEU A 222 12.65 -11.97 -11.48
C LEU A 222 12.93 -12.34 -10.02
N ILE A 223 12.95 -11.38 -9.11
CA ILE A 223 13.16 -11.63 -7.68
C ILE A 223 11.88 -12.11 -7.01
N ALA A 224 10.73 -11.54 -7.31
CA ALA A 224 9.45 -11.96 -6.73
C ALA A 224 9.05 -13.37 -7.16
N SER A 225 9.32 -13.76 -8.41
CA SER A 225 8.90 -15.03 -8.99
C SER A 225 9.34 -16.28 -8.20
N PRO A 226 10.63 -16.47 -7.86
CA PRO A 226 11.05 -17.61 -7.07
C PRO A 226 10.48 -17.56 -5.65
N ILE A 227 10.40 -16.39 -5.02
CA ILE A 227 9.85 -16.22 -3.67
C ILE A 227 8.40 -16.69 -3.63
N ILE A 228 7.58 -16.25 -4.60
CA ILE A 228 6.16 -16.62 -4.68
C ILE A 228 5.99 -18.12 -4.99
N ARG A 229 6.82 -18.68 -5.88
CA ARG A 229 6.78 -20.12 -6.20
C ARG A 229 7.12 -21.02 -5.02
N MET A 230 8.08 -20.60 -4.20
CA MET A 230 8.55 -21.35 -3.02
C MET A 230 7.66 -21.15 -1.79
N SER A 231 6.89 -20.07 -1.78
CA SER A 231 5.96 -19.79 -0.70
C SER A 231 4.79 -20.77 -0.78
N ASP A 232 4.59 -21.55 0.28
CA ASP A 232 3.35 -22.26 0.57
C ASP A 232 2.32 -21.25 1.11
N GLY A 233 2.25 -20.08 0.49
CA GLY A 233 1.58 -18.88 0.98
C GLY A 233 0.26 -19.19 1.63
N LYS A 234 0.02 -18.58 2.80
CA LYS A 234 -1.34 -18.44 3.32
C LYS A 234 -2.18 -17.96 2.15
N SER A 235 -3.16 -18.75 1.74
CA SER A 235 -4.06 -18.34 0.67
C SER A 235 -4.78 -17.08 1.10
N LEU A 236 -5.23 -16.29 0.16
CA LEU A 236 -6.10 -15.15 0.48
C LEU A 236 -7.35 -15.66 1.24
N GLU A 237 -7.79 -16.90 0.96
CA GLU A 237 -8.83 -17.59 1.70
C GLU A 237 -8.41 -17.85 3.15
N ASP A 238 -7.21 -18.37 3.42
CA ASP A 238 -6.70 -18.56 4.78
C ASP A 238 -6.59 -17.23 5.54
N ALA A 239 -6.16 -16.16 4.86
CA ALA A 239 -6.10 -14.82 5.45
C ALA A 239 -7.50 -14.24 5.71
N GLN A 240 -8.47 -14.51 4.83
CA GLN A 240 -9.87 -14.11 5.01
C GLN A 240 -10.54 -14.96 6.10
N ASP A 241 -10.24 -16.25 6.17
CA ASP A 241 -10.74 -17.15 7.21
C ASP A 241 -10.14 -16.79 8.58
N ASP A 242 -8.84 -16.48 8.66
CA ASP A 242 -8.19 -15.95 9.86
C ASP A 242 -8.84 -14.62 10.30
N MET A 243 -9.18 -13.74 9.35
CA MET A 243 -9.88 -12.49 9.63
C MET A 243 -11.33 -12.75 10.05
N ALA A 244 -12.03 -13.67 9.40
CA ALA A 244 -13.40 -14.05 9.74
C ALA A 244 -13.46 -14.73 11.12
N ALA A 245 -12.50 -15.62 11.42
CA ALA A 245 -12.37 -16.27 12.71
C ALA A 245 -12.09 -15.26 13.83
N LYS A 246 -11.14 -14.33 13.64
CA LYS A 246 -10.87 -13.24 14.57
C LYS A 246 -12.06 -12.30 14.75
N LYS A 247 -12.82 -12.06 13.67
CA LYS A 247 -14.04 -11.26 13.70
C LYS A 247 -15.17 -11.99 14.44
N ALA A 248 -15.30 -13.30 14.28
CA ALA A 248 -16.25 -14.14 15.02
C ALA A 248 -15.88 -14.21 16.51
N GLU A 249 -14.60 -14.44 16.83
CA GLU A 249 -14.07 -14.41 18.19
C GLU A 249 -14.29 -13.04 18.86
N SER A 250 -14.06 -11.96 18.13
CA SER A 250 -14.34 -10.60 18.60
C SER A 250 -15.84 -10.34 18.85
N LYS A 251 -16.74 -11.16 18.25
CA LYS A 251 -18.19 -11.11 18.44
C LYS A 251 -18.70 -12.06 19.52
N GLY A 252 -17.79 -12.82 20.18
CA GLY A 252 -18.15 -13.83 21.17
C GLY A 252 -18.87 -15.05 20.59
N ILE A 253 -18.74 -15.27 19.27
CA ILE A 253 -19.28 -16.43 18.57
C ILE A 253 -18.15 -17.46 18.50
N THR A 254 -18.26 -18.56 19.24
CA THR A 254 -17.39 -19.73 19.07
C THR A 254 -17.74 -20.40 17.76
N VAL A 255 -16.86 -20.29 16.77
CA VAL A 255 -16.98 -21.04 15.51
C VAL A 255 -16.33 -22.40 15.76
N ASP A 256 -17.14 -23.46 15.69
CA ASP A 256 -16.62 -24.82 15.74
C ASP A 256 -15.82 -25.10 14.45
N PRO A 257 -14.54 -25.54 14.54
CA PRO A 257 -13.69 -25.74 13.35
C PRO A 257 -14.18 -26.85 12.40
N GLY A 258 -15.27 -27.54 12.74
CA GLY A 258 -15.78 -28.71 12.02
C GLY A 258 -16.84 -28.48 10.95
N GLU A 259 -17.48 -27.30 10.88
CA GLU A 259 -18.52 -27.04 9.87
C GLU A 259 -17.98 -26.23 8.68
N LYS A 260 -17.22 -26.87 7.81
CA LYS A 260 -17.05 -26.39 6.43
C LYS A 260 -18.36 -26.66 5.68
N LYS A 261 -19.26 -25.68 5.61
CA LYS A 261 -20.34 -25.72 4.64
C LYS A 261 -19.74 -25.65 3.25
N ALA A 262 -19.96 -26.73 2.47
CA ALA A 262 -19.52 -26.78 1.08
C ALA A 262 -20.08 -25.58 0.31
N ALA A 263 -19.24 -24.96 -0.53
CA ALA A 263 -19.57 -23.77 -1.33
C ALA A 263 -20.77 -23.97 -2.29
N ASP A 264 -21.24 -25.18 -2.46
CA ASP A 264 -22.36 -25.54 -3.34
C ASP A 264 -23.76 -25.19 -2.79
N GLU A 265 -23.89 -24.78 -1.53
CA GLU A 265 -25.20 -24.44 -0.93
C GLU A 265 -25.50 -22.92 -0.89
N VAL A 266 -24.61 -22.04 -1.31
CA VAL A 266 -24.87 -20.59 -1.35
C VAL A 266 -25.60 -20.22 -2.63
N LYS A 267 -26.94 -20.34 -2.62
CA LYS A 267 -27.81 -20.00 -3.78
C LYS A 267 -28.02 -18.48 -3.96
N LYS A 268 -27.67 -17.62 -3.00
CA LYS A 268 -27.90 -16.17 -3.11
C LYS A 268 -27.05 -15.38 -2.12
N ILE A 269 -26.17 -14.50 -2.60
CA ILE A 269 -25.51 -13.48 -1.79
C ILE A 269 -26.36 -12.22 -1.91
N VAL A 270 -27.01 -11.80 -0.83
CA VAL A 270 -27.71 -10.50 -0.75
C VAL A 270 -26.78 -9.53 -0.05
N PHE A 271 -26.27 -8.56 -0.76
CA PHE A 271 -25.63 -7.39 -0.15
C PHE A 271 -26.74 -6.49 0.39
N ALA A 272 -27.00 -6.56 1.69
CA ALA A 272 -27.78 -5.53 2.36
C ALA A 272 -26.84 -4.34 2.61
N CYS A 273 -27.00 -3.30 1.81
CA CYS A 273 -26.50 -1.96 2.12
C CYS A 273 -27.56 -1.35 3.02
N ASP A 274 -27.37 -1.37 4.33
CA ASP A 274 -28.16 -0.54 5.22
C ASP A 274 -27.69 0.90 5.06
N ALA A 275 -28.63 1.74 4.60
CA ALA A 275 -28.50 3.18 4.47
C ALA A 275 -28.42 3.88 5.83
#